data_7685892f40f160b93d2da833cee2afe0
#
_entry.id   7685892f40f160b93d2da833cee2afe0
#
_cell.length_a   1.000
_cell.length_b   1.000
_cell.length_c   1.000
_cell.angle_alpha   90.00
_cell.angle_beta   90.00
_cell.angle_gamma   90.00
#
_symmetry.space_group_name_H-M   'P 1'
#
loop_
_entity.id
_entity.type
_entity.pdbx_description
1 polymer ?
#
loop_
_entity_poly.entity_id
_entity_poly.type
_entity_poly.pdbx_seq_one_letter_code
_entity_poly.pdbx_strand_id
1 'polypeptide(L)' 'MSSSKVQAAIKNAENSCKARGANLTNKRKQVLSGLLQSNKARSAYELVDYCKDEFGETLPPMSVYRILDFLQDEHLVHKL' A
#
# COMPACT_ATOMS: atom_id res chain seq x y z
N MET A 1 8.42 -8.59 -12.34
CA MET A 1 9.45 -8.66 -11.30
C MET A 1 9.27 -7.54 -10.32
N SER A 2 9.12 -7.86 -9.04
CA SER A 2 9.08 -6.82 -8.04
C SER A 2 10.46 -6.17 -7.98
N SER A 3 10.52 -4.86 -8.08
CA SER A 3 11.79 -4.19 -8.00
C SER A 3 12.27 -4.17 -6.56
N SER A 4 13.58 -4.27 -6.37
CA SER A 4 14.17 -4.16 -5.04
C SER A 4 13.89 -2.79 -4.42
N LYS A 5 13.63 -1.77 -5.24
CA LYS A 5 13.25 -0.44 -4.76
C LYS A 5 11.90 -0.46 -4.06
N VAL A 6 10.93 -1.20 -4.62
CA VAL A 6 9.61 -1.31 -4.01
C VAL A 6 9.71 -2.02 -2.67
N GLN A 7 10.46 -3.10 -2.59
CA GLN A 7 10.62 -3.83 -1.34
C GLN A 7 11.35 -3.01 -0.29
N ALA A 8 12.38 -2.29 -0.69
CA ALA A 8 13.10 -1.40 0.22
C ALA A 8 12.19 -0.30 0.76
N ALA A 9 11.36 0.28 -0.12
CA ALA A 9 10.41 1.32 0.28
C ALA A 9 9.38 0.77 1.27
N ILE A 10 8.88 -0.45 1.03
CA ILE A 10 7.92 -1.09 1.94
C ILE A 10 8.56 -1.34 3.30
N LYS A 11 9.79 -1.82 3.32
CA LYS A 11 10.51 -2.07 4.56
C LYS A 11 10.74 -0.78 5.33
N ASN A 12 11.12 0.28 4.64
CA ASN A 12 11.30 1.60 5.26
C ASN A 12 9.97 2.11 5.83
N ALA A 13 8.87 1.92 5.10
CA ALA A 13 7.55 2.31 5.56
C ALA A 13 7.17 1.51 6.82
N GLU A 14 7.45 0.22 6.82
CA GLU A 14 7.18 -0.63 7.98
C GLU A 14 7.95 -0.16 9.21
N ASN A 15 9.23 0.15 9.04
CA ASN A 15 10.06 0.64 10.13
C ASN A 15 9.56 1.99 10.65
N SER A 16 9.14 2.87 9.74
CA SER A 16 8.61 4.18 10.11
C SER A 16 7.32 4.05 10.90
N CYS A 17 6.41 3.18 10.47
CA CYS A 17 5.17 2.94 11.19
C CYS A 17 5.44 2.35 12.57
N LYS A 18 6.36 1.41 12.65
CA LYS A 18 6.73 0.77 13.91
C LYS A 18 7.28 1.78 14.91
N ALA A 19 8.12 2.70 14.43
CA ALA A 19 8.67 3.76 15.28
C ALA A 19 7.59 4.70 15.81
N ARG A 20 6.47 4.81 15.10
CA ARG A 20 5.35 5.67 15.50
C ARG A 20 4.25 4.91 16.25
N GLY A 21 4.47 3.61 16.52
CA GLY A 21 3.49 2.80 17.21
C GLY A 21 2.37 2.29 16.32
N ALA A 22 2.53 2.37 15.01
CA ALA A 22 1.55 1.87 14.05
C ALA A 22 2.01 0.54 13.46
N ASN A 23 1.09 -0.21 12.87
CA ASN A 23 1.40 -1.48 12.22
C ASN A 23 1.10 -1.41 10.74
N LEU A 24 2.07 -1.78 9.94
CA LEU A 24 1.87 -1.94 8.51
C LEU A 24 1.50 -3.41 8.24
N THR A 25 0.20 -3.69 8.31
CA THR A 25 -0.31 -5.05 8.12
C THR A 25 -0.04 -5.56 6.71
N ASN A 26 -0.19 -6.87 6.48
CA ASN A 26 0.02 -7.45 5.16
C ASN A 26 -0.87 -6.80 4.10
N LYS A 27 -2.13 -6.54 4.43
CA LYS A 27 -3.06 -5.89 3.48
C LYS A 27 -2.60 -4.48 3.15
N ARG A 28 -2.14 -3.74 4.15
CA ARG A 28 -1.61 -2.39 3.94
C ARG A 28 -0.35 -2.42 3.08
N LYS A 29 0.52 -3.40 3.30
CA LYS A 29 1.71 -3.58 2.46
C LYS A 29 1.34 -3.87 1.01
N GLN A 30 0.31 -4.68 0.79
CA GLN A 30 -0.14 -5.01 -0.55
C GLN A 30 -0.63 -3.77 -1.29
N VAL A 31 -1.44 -2.95 -0.64
CA VAL A 31 -1.93 -1.70 -1.25
C VAL A 31 -0.76 -0.75 -1.52
N LEU A 32 0.14 -0.60 -0.56
CA LEU A 32 1.32 0.24 -0.72
C LEU A 32 2.17 -0.24 -1.89
N SER A 33 2.37 -1.55 -2.02
CA SER A 33 3.12 -2.13 -3.13
C SER A 33 2.50 -1.75 -4.48
N GLY A 34 1.17 -1.82 -4.57
CA GLY A 34 0.47 -1.43 -5.79
C GLY A 34 0.71 0.02 -6.16
N LEU A 35 0.70 0.91 -5.16
CA LEU A 35 0.98 2.32 -5.39
C LEU A 35 2.42 2.57 -5.81
N LEU A 36 3.37 1.89 -5.18
CA LEU A 36 4.78 2.08 -5.46
C LEU A 36 5.19 1.53 -6.83
N GLN A 37 4.54 0.48 -7.29
CA GLN A 37 4.86 -0.11 -8.58
C GLN A 37 4.26 0.67 -9.74
N SER A 38 3.32 1.55 -9.47
CA SER A 38 2.69 2.36 -10.50
C SER A 38 3.29 3.76 -10.49
N ASN A 39 3.61 4.27 -11.68
CA ASN A 39 4.04 5.67 -11.81
C ASN A 39 2.85 6.62 -11.85
N LYS A 40 1.65 6.08 -11.82
CA LYS A 40 0.42 6.86 -11.84
C LYS A 40 -0.39 6.58 -10.59
N ALA A 41 -1.23 7.53 -10.22
CA ALA A 41 -2.19 7.30 -9.15
C ALA A 41 -3.15 6.20 -9.56
N ARG A 42 -3.41 5.27 -8.66
CA ARG A 42 -4.38 4.20 -8.89
C ARG A 42 -5.65 4.50 -8.10
N SER A 43 -6.78 4.22 -8.72
CA SER A 43 -8.05 4.28 -8.01
C SER A 43 -8.14 3.11 -7.04
N ALA A 44 -9.08 3.19 -6.09
CA ALA A 44 -9.29 2.10 -5.15
C ALA A 44 -9.65 0.80 -5.90
N TYR A 45 -10.43 0.90 -6.96
CA TYR A 45 -10.81 -0.28 -7.75
C TYR A 45 -9.62 -0.92 -8.45
N GLU A 46 -8.70 -0.10 -8.96
CA GLU A 46 -7.48 -0.62 -9.55
C GLU A 46 -6.60 -1.34 -8.52
N LEU A 47 -6.54 -0.82 -7.31
CA LEU A 47 -5.80 -1.46 -6.23
C LEU A 47 -6.46 -2.76 -5.79
N VAL A 48 -7.79 -2.83 -5.79
CA VAL A 48 -8.52 -4.07 -5.53
C VAL A 48 -8.11 -5.14 -6.56
N ASP A 49 -8.11 -4.77 -7.83
CA ASP A 49 -7.73 -5.69 -8.91
C ASP A 49 -6.27 -6.10 -8.78
N TYR A 50 -5.39 -5.16 -8.47
CA TYR A 50 -3.98 -5.44 -8.28
C TYR A 50 -3.76 -6.46 -7.16
N CYS A 51 -4.37 -6.26 -6.02
CA CYS A 51 -4.21 -7.16 -4.89
C CYS A 51 -4.76 -8.55 -5.20
N LYS A 52 -5.86 -8.62 -5.94
CA LYS A 52 -6.43 -9.91 -6.34
C LYS A 52 -5.49 -10.65 -7.30
N ASP A 53 -4.94 -9.95 -8.28
CA ASP A 53 -4.08 -10.55 -9.28
C ASP A 53 -2.72 -10.98 -8.70
N GLU A 54 -2.14 -10.13 -7.86
CA GLU A 54 -0.78 -10.37 -7.36
C GLU A 54 -0.74 -11.24 -6.11
N PHE A 55 -1.73 -11.10 -5.24
CA PHE A 55 -1.71 -11.77 -3.94
C PHE A 55 -2.88 -12.72 -3.73
N GLY A 56 -3.83 -12.76 -4.66
CA GLY A 56 -5.03 -13.58 -4.49
C GLY A 56 -5.95 -13.08 -3.38
N GLU A 57 -5.78 -11.84 -2.95
CA GLU A 57 -6.57 -11.25 -1.88
C GLU A 57 -7.71 -10.42 -2.43
N THR A 58 -8.92 -10.70 -1.97
CA THR A 58 -10.09 -9.92 -2.35
C THR A 58 -10.36 -8.88 -1.27
N LEU A 59 -10.08 -7.62 -1.58
CA LEU A 59 -10.30 -6.51 -0.64
C LEU A 59 -11.51 -5.70 -1.10
N PRO A 60 -12.47 -5.42 -0.19
CA PRO A 60 -13.56 -4.50 -0.53
C PRO A 60 -13.01 -3.10 -0.77
N PRO A 61 -13.62 -2.32 -1.70
CA PRO A 61 -13.14 -0.96 -1.95
C PRO A 61 -13.08 -0.08 -0.69
N MET A 62 -14.03 -0.26 0.23
CA MET A 62 -14.02 0.50 1.48
C MET A 62 -12.79 0.22 2.32
N SER A 63 -12.33 -1.04 2.34
CA SER A 63 -11.10 -1.39 3.04
C SER A 63 -9.89 -0.72 2.40
N VAL A 64 -9.87 -0.67 1.06
CA VAL A 64 -8.79 0.01 0.34
C VAL A 64 -8.78 1.49 0.65
N TYR A 65 -9.94 2.15 0.69
CA TYR A 65 -10.01 3.57 1.06
C TYR A 65 -9.46 3.82 2.45
N ARG A 66 -9.79 2.96 3.42
CA ARG A 66 -9.26 3.08 4.78
C ARG A 66 -7.75 2.92 4.82
N ILE A 67 -7.24 1.97 4.02
CA ILE A 67 -5.80 1.75 3.93
C ILE A 67 -5.12 2.98 3.31
N LEU A 68 -5.71 3.55 2.27
CA LEU A 68 -5.17 4.76 1.65
C LEU A 68 -5.12 5.91 2.63
N ASP A 69 -6.17 6.09 3.43
CA ASP A 69 -6.19 7.12 4.48
C ASP A 69 -5.06 6.91 5.48
N PHE A 70 -4.87 5.66 5.91
CA PHE A 70 -3.78 5.32 6.82
C PHE A 70 -2.43 5.67 6.22
N LEU A 71 -2.20 5.30 4.96
CA LEU A 71 -0.93 5.56 4.30
C LEU A 71 -0.67 7.05 4.14
N GLN A 72 -1.71 7.83 3.88
CA GLN A 72 -1.59 9.28 3.80
C GLN A 72 -1.29 9.90 5.16
N ASP A 73 -1.96 9.43 6.20
CA ASP A 73 -1.74 9.92 7.57
C ASP A 73 -0.31 9.64 8.04
N GLU A 74 0.27 8.53 7.60
CA GLU A 74 1.64 8.17 7.94
C GLU A 74 2.65 8.76 6.97
N HIS A 75 2.20 9.60 6.04
CA HIS A 75 3.04 10.26 5.02
C HIS A 75 3.82 9.27 4.15
N LEU A 76 3.29 8.07 3.98
CA LEU A 76 3.92 7.04 3.15
C LEU A 76 3.58 7.23 1.68
N VAL A 77 2.48 7.91 1.38
CA VAL A 77 2.08 8.25 0.01
C VAL A 77 1.64 9.71 -0.02
N HIS A 78 1.73 10.30 -1.20
CA HIS A 78 1.29 11.68 -1.39
C HIS A 78 -0.20 11.71 -1.70
N LYS A 79 -0.87 12.70 -1.13
CA LYS A 79 -2.26 12.95 -1.45
C LYS A 79 -2.33 13.63 -2.81
N LEU A 80 -3.18 13.10 -3.65
CA LEU A 80 -3.41 13.67 -4.98
C LEU A 80 -4.50 14.72 -4.94
#